data_dfcd0afcae5864f67c657c608e151780
#
_entry.id   dfcd0afcae5864f67c657c608e151780
#
_cell.length_a   1.000
_cell.length_b   1.000
_cell.length_c   1.000
_cell.angle_alpha   90.00
_cell.angle_beta   90.00
_cell.angle_gamma   90.00
#
_symmetry.space_group_name_H-M   'P 1'
#
loop_
_entity.id
_entity.type
_entity.pdbx_description
1 polymer ?
#
loop_
_entity_poly.entity_id
_entity_poly.type
_entity_poly.pdbx_seq_one_letter_code
_entity_poly.pdbx_strand_id
1 'polypeptide(L)'
;MTVNDGPGTTSTPENGTSSSLRNRIGAGVVGAAFAFLAGAIIVAQRSGEQSPADPKNATQVALGKSVYDGRCASCHGARLEGQPNWQEKLPSGRMPAPPHDASGHTWHHPDSVLFGITKHGLVPGKYAPPSYQSDMPAFGTALSDEEIWAVLAYIKSSWPSDIRKAQHEMTRERDRR
;
A
#
# COMPACT_ATOMS: atom_id res chain seq x y z
N MET A 1 -91.13 -43.45 -4.19
CA MET A 1 -91.30 -43.86 -2.77
C MET A 1 -90.09 -43.34 -2.03
N THR A 2 -90.37 -42.32 -1.29
CA THR A 2 -90.09 -42.00 0.11
C THR A 2 -88.66 -41.83 0.48
N VAL A 3 -88.28 -40.56 0.75
CA VAL A 3 -88.25 -39.88 2.07
C VAL A 3 -87.08 -40.41 2.93
N ASN A 4 -86.14 -39.63 3.47
CA ASN A 4 -86.24 -38.53 4.43
C ASN A 4 -84.81 -38.01 4.77
N ASP A 5 -84.70 -36.76 4.83
CA ASP A 5 -84.35 -35.84 5.92
C ASP A 5 -83.20 -36.14 6.87
N GLY A 6 -82.41 -35.12 7.00
CA GLY A 6 -82.16 -34.48 8.25
C GLY A 6 -80.73 -34.21 8.65
N PRO A 7 -80.59 -33.28 9.51
CA PRO A 7 -79.54 -32.20 9.27
C PRO A 7 -78.41 -32.18 10.32
N GLY A 8 -77.51 -31.32 10.13
CA GLY A 8 -76.74 -30.70 11.22
C GLY A 8 -75.34 -31.21 11.37
N THR A 9 -74.42 -30.45 11.35
CA THR A 9 -73.90 -29.47 12.32
C THR A 9 -72.57 -28.85 11.84
N THR A 10 -72.52 -27.60 11.97
CA THR A 10 -71.37 -26.72 11.92
C THR A 10 -70.20 -27.17 12.80
N SER A 11 -69.00 -27.15 12.29
CA SER A 11 -67.85 -26.80 13.11
C SER A 11 -66.73 -26.24 12.26
N THR A 12 -66.47 -25.03 12.52
CA THR A 12 -65.33 -24.21 12.11
C THR A 12 -64.03 -24.85 12.58
N PRO A 13 -62.97 -24.91 11.79
CA PRO A 13 -61.64 -25.00 12.36
C PRO A 13 -60.97 -23.66 12.39
N GLU A 14 -60.45 -23.39 13.55
CA GLU A 14 -59.72 -22.21 13.93
C GLU A 14 -58.40 -22.00 13.19
N ASN A 15 -58.13 -20.77 13.03
CA ASN A 15 -56.85 -20.11 12.72
C ASN A 15 -55.66 -20.69 13.53
N GLY A 16 -54.55 -20.93 12.85
CA GLY A 16 -53.29 -21.12 13.57
C GLY A 16 -52.13 -21.52 12.69
N THR A 17 -51.60 -20.61 11.88
CA THR A 17 -50.17 -20.66 11.52
C THR A 17 -49.76 -19.40 10.76
N SER A 18 -49.49 -18.34 11.46
CA SER A 18 -48.90 -17.13 10.86
C SER A 18 -47.81 -16.48 11.72
N SER A 19 -47.06 -17.25 12.51
CA SER A 19 -45.97 -16.66 13.34
C SER A 19 -44.56 -17.18 13.08
N SER A 20 -44.35 -18.16 12.22
CA SER A 20 -43.01 -18.72 12.02
C SER A 20 -42.23 -18.15 10.85
N LEU A 21 -42.87 -17.42 9.89
CA LEU A 21 -42.18 -16.86 8.73
C LEU A 21 -41.52 -15.52 9.02
N ARG A 22 -42.05 -14.73 9.97
CA ARG A 22 -41.49 -13.39 10.29
C ARG A 22 -40.19 -13.47 11.06
N ASN A 23 -39.96 -14.49 11.87
CA ASN A 23 -38.70 -14.61 12.65
C ASN A 23 -37.52 -15.17 11.85
N ARG A 24 -37.78 -15.86 10.72
CA ARG A 24 -36.69 -16.39 9.89
C ARG A 24 -36.05 -15.33 8.97
N ILE A 25 -36.83 -14.34 8.54
CA ILE A 25 -36.32 -13.26 7.70
C ILE A 25 -35.47 -12.28 8.51
N GLY A 26 -35.84 -12.01 9.76
CA GLY A 26 -35.08 -11.10 10.63
C GLY A 26 -33.68 -11.60 11.00
N ALA A 27 -33.56 -12.93 11.28
CA ALA A 27 -32.27 -13.51 11.65
C ALA A 27 -31.27 -13.58 10.48
N GLY A 28 -31.78 -13.81 9.25
CA GLY A 28 -30.92 -13.84 8.05
C GLY A 28 -30.37 -12.46 7.65
N VAL A 29 -31.19 -11.43 7.76
CA VAL A 29 -30.78 -10.05 7.40
C VAL A 29 -29.79 -9.49 8.40
N VAL A 30 -29.96 -9.74 9.71
CA VAL A 30 -29.02 -9.28 10.73
C VAL A 30 -27.68 -10.01 10.61
N GLY A 31 -27.69 -11.33 10.35
CA GLY A 31 -26.45 -12.10 10.15
C GLY A 31 -25.67 -11.67 8.92
N ALA A 32 -26.35 -11.35 7.81
CA ALA A 32 -25.70 -10.86 6.59
C ALA A 32 -25.08 -9.46 6.80
N ALA A 33 -25.77 -8.55 7.50
CA ALA A 33 -25.26 -7.22 7.80
C ALA A 33 -24.01 -7.26 8.69
N PHE A 34 -23.96 -8.13 9.69
CA PHE A 34 -22.77 -8.31 10.53
C PHE A 34 -21.60 -8.92 9.76
N ALA A 35 -21.84 -9.85 8.85
CA ALA A 35 -20.78 -10.43 8.01
C ALA A 35 -20.18 -9.40 7.04
N PHE A 36 -21.00 -8.51 6.45
CA PHE A 36 -20.54 -7.43 5.59
C PHE A 36 -19.76 -6.35 6.37
N LEU A 37 -20.22 -5.97 7.57
CA LEU A 37 -19.51 -5.03 8.43
C LEU A 37 -18.17 -5.59 8.91
N ALA A 38 -18.12 -6.83 9.34
CA ALA A 38 -16.87 -7.50 9.73
C ALA A 38 -15.90 -7.63 8.56
N GLY A 39 -16.38 -7.97 7.36
CA GLY A 39 -15.58 -8.01 6.14
C GLY A 39 -15.02 -6.66 5.76
N ALA A 40 -15.81 -5.59 5.82
CA ALA A 40 -15.37 -4.23 5.53
C ALA A 40 -14.33 -3.71 6.55
N ILE A 41 -14.48 -4.05 7.83
CA ILE A 41 -13.51 -3.68 8.88
C ILE A 41 -12.18 -4.43 8.65
N ILE A 42 -12.21 -5.72 8.30
CA ILE A 42 -10.99 -6.50 8.04
C ILE A 42 -10.25 -5.98 6.80
N VAL A 43 -10.97 -5.57 5.74
CA VAL A 43 -10.36 -4.95 4.55
C VAL A 43 -9.77 -3.58 4.88
N ALA A 44 -10.47 -2.76 5.65
CA ALA A 44 -9.96 -1.44 6.08
C ALA A 44 -8.73 -1.55 7.00
N GLN A 45 -8.68 -2.55 7.89
CA GLN A 45 -7.52 -2.76 8.76
C GLN A 45 -6.29 -3.27 8.00
N ARG A 46 -6.47 -4.04 6.92
CA ARG A 46 -5.34 -4.46 6.06
C ARG A 46 -4.78 -3.33 5.20
N SER A 47 -5.58 -2.32 4.89
CA SER A 47 -5.12 -1.14 4.13
C SER A 47 -4.20 -0.21 4.94
N GLY A 48 -4.21 -0.28 6.28
CA GLY A 48 -3.38 0.57 7.15
C GLY A 48 -1.94 0.09 7.34
N GLU A 49 -1.55 -1.08 6.83
CA GLU A 49 -0.23 -1.67 7.04
C GLU A 49 0.64 -1.72 5.78
N GLN A 50 0.12 -1.30 4.64
CA GLN A 50 0.88 -1.28 3.40
C GLN A 50 1.64 0.04 3.25
N SER A 51 2.94 -0.07 3.00
CA SER A 51 3.76 1.07 2.60
C SER A 51 3.13 1.77 1.39
N PRO A 52 3.10 3.12 1.35
CA PRO A 52 2.68 3.86 0.16
C PRO A 52 3.49 3.48 -1.10
N ALA A 53 4.71 2.97 -0.94
CA ALA A 53 5.54 2.41 -2.01
C ALA A 53 5.44 0.87 -2.01
N ASP A 54 4.43 0.31 -2.67
CA ASP A 54 4.21 -1.13 -2.74
C ASP A 54 4.91 -1.77 -3.95
N PRO A 55 6.03 -2.50 -3.74
CA PRO A 55 6.77 -3.15 -4.83
C PRO A 55 6.01 -4.31 -5.49
N LYS A 56 4.85 -4.71 -4.98
CA LYS A 56 3.98 -5.75 -5.54
C LYS A 56 2.84 -5.18 -6.38
N ASN A 57 2.59 -3.88 -6.30
CA ASN A 57 1.58 -3.21 -7.11
C ASN A 57 2.14 -2.96 -8.52
N ALA A 58 1.78 -3.82 -9.49
CA ALA A 58 2.30 -3.75 -10.85
C ALA A 58 2.05 -2.40 -11.54
N THR A 59 0.89 -1.77 -11.30
CA THR A 59 0.57 -0.46 -11.87
C THR A 59 1.47 0.63 -11.31
N GLN A 60 1.67 0.63 -9.98
CA GLN A 60 2.55 1.58 -9.32
C GLN A 60 4.01 1.40 -9.76
N VAL A 61 4.48 0.16 -9.86
CA VAL A 61 5.83 -0.17 -10.34
C VAL A 61 6.05 0.27 -11.78
N ALA A 62 5.05 0.10 -12.66
CA ALA A 62 5.14 0.54 -14.05
C ALA A 62 5.21 2.09 -14.18
N LEU A 63 4.39 2.82 -13.41
CA LEU A 63 4.47 4.27 -13.31
C LEU A 63 5.86 4.68 -12.78
N GLY A 64 6.30 4.04 -11.70
CA GLY A 64 7.60 4.32 -11.08
C GLY A 64 8.77 4.09 -12.03
N LYS A 65 8.71 3.05 -12.87
CA LYS A 65 9.72 2.82 -13.90
C LYS A 65 9.77 3.96 -14.91
N SER A 66 8.61 4.44 -15.39
CA SER A 66 8.55 5.56 -16.33
C SER A 66 9.15 6.84 -15.73
N VAL A 67 8.84 7.14 -14.46
CA VAL A 67 9.40 8.28 -13.72
C VAL A 67 10.92 8.10 -13.56
N TYR A 68 11.36 6.92 -13.17
CA TYR A 68 12.79 6.61 -12.99
C TYR A 68 13.58 6.82 -14.29
N ASP A 69 13.11 6.25 -15.40
CA ASP A 69 13.77 6.37 -16.71
C ASP A 69 13.91 7.84 -17.14
N GLY A 70 12.90 8.67 -16.86
CA GLY A 70 12.88 10.06 -17.28
C GLY A 70 13.58 11.04 -16.34
N ARG A 71 13.79 10.69 -15.07
CA ARG A 71 14.24 11.65 -14.05
C ARG A 71 15.44 11.19 -13.21
N CYS A 72 15.67 9.89 -13.10
CA CYS A 72 16.65 9.34 -12.16
C CYS A 72 17.77 8.59 -12.86
N ALA A 73 17.46 7.88 -13.94
CA ALA A 73 18.38 6.96 -14.61
C ALA A 73 19.66 7.63 -15.16
N SER A 74 19.59 8.91 -15.54
CA SER A 74 20.75 9.65 -16.03
C SER A 74 21.89 9.76 -15.00
N CYS A 75 21.56 9.73 -13.71
CA CYS A 75 22.56 9.78 -12.63
C CYS A 75 22.71 8.43 -11.92
N HIS A 76 21.57 7.74 -11.65
CA HIS A 76 21.56 6.50 -10.86
C HIS A 76 21.70 5.23 -11.70
N GLY A 77 21.90 5.37 -13.04
CA GLY A 77 22.02 4.25 -13.98
C GLY A 77 20.66 3.66 -14.38
N ALA A 78 20.57 3.21 -15.64
CA ALA A 78 19.32 2.64 -16.19
C ALA A 78 18.91 1.32 -15.53
N ARG A 79 19.84 0.62 -14.88
CA ARG A 79 19.65 -0.64 -14.15
C ARG A 79 19.80 -0.46 -12.64
N LEU A 80 19.69 0.77 -12.14
CA LEU A 80 19.83 1.11 -10.72
C LEU A 80 21.27 0.99 -10.18
N GLU A 81 22.27 0.84 -11.06
CA GLU A 81 23.67 0.53 -10.73
C GLU A 81 24.46 1.70 -10.14
N GLY A 82 23.94 2.92 -10.19
CA GLY A 82 24.66 4.12 -9.73
C GLY A 82 25.87 4.51 -10.56
N GLN A 83 26.69 5.38 -10.01
CA GLN A 83 27.96 5.81 -10.60
C GLN A 83 29.14 5.02 -10.00
N PRO A 84 30.23 4.84 -10.77
CA PRO A 84 31.45 4.22 -10.25
C PRO A 84 31.98 4.96 -9.02
N ASN A 85 32.54 4.20 -8.07
CA ASN A 85 33.15 4.74 -6.84
C ASN A 85 32.22 5.66 -6.02
N TRP A 86 30.91 5.37 -6.03
CA TRP A 86 29.88 6.20 -5.40
C TRP A 86 30.11 6.49 -3.90
N GLN A 87 30.97 5.73 -3.24
CA GLN A 87 31.36 5.93 -1.83
C GLN A 87 32.50 6.96 -1.66
N GLU A 88 33.11 7.41 -2.75
CA GLU A 88 34.23 8.33 -2.74
C GLU A 88 33.82 9.69 -3.31
N LYS A 89 34.34 10.78 -2.72
CA LYS A 89 34.07 12.12 -3.24
C LYS A 89 34.73 12.34 -4.58
N LEU A 90 34.01 12.97 -5.48
CA LEU A 90 34.56 13.52 -6.71
C LEU A 90 35.59 14.63 -6.37
N PRO A 91 36.48 15.00 -7.33
CA PRO A 91 37.40 16.15 -7.16
C PRO A 91 36.68 17.47 -6.83
N SER A 92 35.39 17.58 -7.18
CA SER A 92 34.54 18.72 -6.82
C SER A 92 34.09 18.72 -5.34
N GLY A 93 34.40 17.69 -4.59
CA GLY A 93 33.93 17.50 -3.21
C GLY A 93 32.52 16.93 -3.10
N ARG A 94 31.80 16.73 -4.22
CA ARG A 94 30.42 16.19 -4.26
C ARG A 94 30.44 14.66 -4.30
N MET A 95 29.38 14.05 -3.80
CA MET A 95 29.22 12.60 -3.85
C MET A 95 28.56 12.16 -5.16
N PRO A 96 29.08 11.11 -5.82
CA PRO A 96 28.42 10.51 -6.97
C PRO A 96 27.06 9.92 -6.59
N ALA A 97 26.20 9.68 -7.60
CA ALA A 97 24.90 9.04 -7.38
C ALA A 97 25.08 7.58 -6.98
N PRO A 98 24.54 7.14 -5.82
CA PRO A 98 24.66 5.77 -5.35
C PRO A 98 23.76 4.81 -6.16
N PRO A 99 24.07 3.50 -6.15
CA PRO A 99 23.16 2.47 -6.64
C PRO A 99 21.85 2.46 -5.87
N HIS A 100 20.76 2.12 -6.56
CA HIS A 100 19.46 1.88 -5.96
C HIS A 100 19.08 0.39 -5.93
N ASP A 101 19.90 -0.46 -6.52
CA ASP A 101 19.79 -1.92 -6.42
C ASP A 101 20.30 -2.44 -5.05
N ALA A 102 20.41 -3.76 -4.94
CA ALA A 102 20.88 -4.41 -3.71
C ALA A 102 22.34 -4.08 -3.32
N SER A 103 23.17 -3.61 -4.29
CA SER A 103 24.56 -3.25 -4.03
C SER A 103 24.74 -1.87 -3.39
N GLY A 104 23.70 -1.03 -3.43
CA GLY A 104 23.68 0.29 -2.81
C GLY A 104 23.24 0.25 -1.35
N HIS A 105 22.92 1.43 -0.81
CA HIS A 105 22.48 1.55 0.58
C HIS A 105 21.06 2.14 0.74
N THR A 106 20.32 2.32 -0.34
CA THR A 106 18.96 2.91 -0.34
C THR A 106 18.03 2.13 0.61
N TRP A 107 18.14 0.82 0.64
CA TRP A 107 17.34 -0.06 1.48
C TRP A 107 17.64 0.02 2.99
N HIS A 108 18.68 0.75 3.39
CA HIS A 108 18.97 1.07 4.80
C HIS A 108 18.12 2.23 5.36
N HIS A 109 17.27 2.83 4.54
CA HIS A 109 16.42 3.95 4.93
C HIS A 109 14.93 3.58 4.94
N PRO A 110 14.15 4.06 5.93
CA PRO A 110 12.70 3.90 5.93
C PRO A 110 12.06 4.72 4.82
N ASP A 111 10.86 4.33 4.40
CA ASP A 111 10.13 4.94 3.28
C ASP A 111 9.93 6.45 3.44
N SER A 112 9.63 6.91 4.64
CA SER A 112 9.46 8.36 4.93
C SER A 112 10.73 9.17 4.70
N VAL A 113 11.91 8.60 4.96
CA VAL A 113 13.20 9.24 4.69
C VAL A 113 13.48 9.23 3.19
N LEU A 114 13.27 8.12 2.49
CA LEU A 114 13.46 8.03 1.04
C LEU A 114 12.54 9.00 0.29
N PHE A 115 11.29 9.08 0.70
CA PHE A 115 10.33 10.06 0.19
C PHE A 115 10.81 11.50 0.41
N GLY A 116 11.24 11.79 1.63
CA GLY A 116 11.73 13.13 1.99
C GLY A 116 12.98 13.54 1.21
N ILE A 117 13.93 12.63 1.02
CA ILE A 117 15.13 12.85 0.19
C ILE A 117 14.72 13.16 -1.26
N THR A 118 13.81 12.36 -1.83
CA THR A 118 13.36 12.56 -3.21
C THR A 118 12.62 13.89 -3.36
N LYS A 119 11.72 14.21 -2.44
CA LYS A 119 10.89 15.40 -2.52
C LYS A 119 11.67 16.70 -2.25
N HIS A 120 12.54 16.70 -1.24
CA HIS A 120 13.19 17.91 -0.74
C HIS A 120 14.67 17.99 -1.05
N GLY A 121 15.25 16.94 -1.64
CA GLY A 121 16.70 16.80 -1.84
C GLY A 121 17.41 16.35 -0.55
N LEU A 122 18.72 16.22 -0.63
CA LEU A 122 19.61 15.85 0.48
C LEU A 122 19.87 17.06 1.40
N VAL A 123 18.82 17.47 2.13
CA VAL A 123 18.89 18.63 3.04
C VAL A 123 19.89 18.34 4.17
N PRO A 124 20.97 19.14 4.29
CA PRO A 124 21.97 18.94 5.33
C PRO A 124 21.37 19.01 6.74
N GLY A 125 21.80 18.10 7.60
CA GLY A 125 21.31 17.99 8.99
C GLY A 125 19.94 17.33 9.14
N LYS A 126 19.20 17.11 8.04
CA LYS A 126 17.91 16.41 8.05
C LYS A 126 17.98 15.04 7.35
N TYR A 127 18.42 15.02 6.11
CA TYR A 127 18.50 13.82 5.27
C TYR A 127 19.93 13.44 4.91
N ALA A 128 20.89 14.31 5.19
CA ALA A 128 22.30 14.08 4.95
C ALA A 128 23.15 14.72 6.06
N PRO A 129 24.40 14.27 6.26
CA PRO A 129 25.35 14.97 7.15
C PRO A 129 25.51 16.44 6.78
N PRO A 130 25.83 17.34 7.74
CA PRO A 130 25.95 18.78 7.47
C PRO A 130 26.92 19.15 6.33
N SER A 131 27.99 18.36 6.14
CA SER A 131 29.00 18.55 5.10
C SER A 131 28.75 17.78 3.81
N TYR A 132 27.62 17.11 3.70
CA TYR A 132 27.30 16.29 2.51
C TYR A 132 26.90 17.19 1.34
N GLN A 133 27.55 16.99 0.19
CA GLN A 133 27.24 17.69 -1.05
C GLN A 133 26.90 16.69 -2.15
N SER A 134 25.82 16.95 -2.87
CA SER A 134 25.33 16.12 -3.96
C SER A 134 24.73 16.98 -5.06
N ASP A 135 24.68 16.44 -6.27
CA ASP A 135 23.97 17.04 -7.41
C ASP A 135 22.51 16.56 -7.51
N MET A 136 22.04 15.71 -6.60
CA MET A 136 20.66 15.26 -6.58
C MET A 136 19.71 16.43 -6.34
N PRO A 137 18.82 16.76 -7.29
CA PRO A 137 17.87 17.86 -7.11
C PRO A 137 16.72 17.46 -6.17
N ALA A 138 15.99 18.45 -5.67
CA ALA A 138 14.68 18.25 -5.06
C ALA A 138 13.62 18.09 -6.16
N PHE A 139 12.79 17.07 -6.08
CA PHE A 139 11.78 16.77 -7.09
C PHE A 139 10.36 17.25 -6.71
N GLY A 140 10.15 17.83 -5.54
CA GLY A 140 8.81 18.19 -5.05
C GLY A 140 8.04 19.21 -5.90
N THR A 141 8.71 19.94 -6.78
CA THR A 141 8.07 20.84 -7.76
C THR A 141 7.87 20.21 -9.15
N ALA A 142 8.55 19.08 -9.41
CA ALA A 142 8.57 18.41 -10.71
C ALA A 142 7.81 17.09 -10.73
N LEU A 143 7.58 16.49 -9.56
CA LEU A 143 6.86 15.23 -9.38
C LEU A 143 5.77 15.39 -8.34
N SER A 144 4.63 14.76 -8.56
CA SER A 144 3.60 14.58 -7.54
C SER A 144 4.05 13.58 -6.45
N ASP A 145 3.38 13.60 -5.31
CA ASP A 145 3.63 12.64 -4.23
C ASP A 145 3.38 11.20 -4.68
N GLU A 146 2.37 10.99 -5.55
CA GLU A 146 2.08 9.69 -6.15
C GLU A 146 3.24 9.19 -7.03
N GLU A 147 3.81 10.05 -7.87
CA GLU A 147 4.97 9.71 -8.71
C GLU A 147 6.22 9.42 -7.87
N ILE A 148 6.43 10.15 -6.77
CA ILE A 148 7.52 9.86 -5.83
C ILE A 148 7.33 8.50 -5.16
N TRP A 149 6.12 8.17 -4.69
CA TRP A 149 5.84 6.85 -4.13
C TRP A 149 5.98 5.74 -5.18
N ALA A 150 5.59 6.02 -6.42
CA ALA A 150 5.72 5.06 -7.52
C ALA A 150 7.19 4.76 -7.85
N VAL A 151 8.05 5.77 -7.94
CA VAL A 151 9.49 5.53 -8.21
C VAL A 151 10.15 4.77 -7.07
N LEU A 152 9.76 4.99 -5.83
CA LEU A 152 10.23 4.18 -4.69
C LEU A 152 9.73 2.74 -4.76
N ALA A 153 8.48 2.50 -5.17
CA ALA A 153 7.96 1.15 -5.40
C ALA A 153 8.74 0.41 -6.50
N TYR A 154 9.08 1.09 -7.60
CA TYR A 154 9.92 0.53 -8.66
C TYR A 154 11.32 0.15 -8.14
N ILE A 155 11.99 1.05 -7.43
CA ILE A 155 13.30 0.76 -6.83
C ILE A 155 13.20 -0.46 -5.89
N LYS A 156 12.24 -0.48 -4.99
CA LYS A 156 12.00 -1.60 -4.06
C LYS A 156 11.67 -2.91 -4.78
N SER A 157 11.04 -2.87 -5.95
CA SER A 157 10.71 -4.07 -6.73
C SER A 157 11.95 -4.82 -7.24
N SER A 158 13.09 -4.11 -7.40
CA SER A 158 14.37 -4.70 -7.84
C SER A 158 15.12 -5.45 -6.72
N TRP A 159 14.74 -5.21 -5.44
CA TRP A 159 15.48 -5.80 -4.31
C TRP A 159 15.11 -7.27 -4.08
N PRO A 160 16.04 -8.10 -3.65
CA PRO A 160 15.78 -9.43 -3.10
C PRO A 160 14.74 -9.41 -1.98
N SER A 161 14.06 -10.52 -1.76
CA SER A 161 12.95 -10.61 -0.80
C SER A 161 13.34 -10.35 0.64
N ASP A 162 14.54 -10.77 1.04
CA ASP A 162 15.12 -10.54 2.37
C ASP A 162 15.44 -9.07 2.61
N ILE A 163 16.01 -8.39 1.63
CA ILE A 163 16.26 -6.93 1.67
C ILE A 163 14.94 -6.16 1.77
N ARG A 164 13.93 -6.51 0.95
CA ARG A 164 12.60 -5.89 1.05
C ARG A 164 11.97 -6.07 2.42
N LYS A 165 12.14 -7.26 3.02
CA LYS A 165 11.62 -7.54 4.35
C LYS A 165 12.31 -6.69 5.41
N ALA A 166 13.64 -6.63 5.40
CA ALA A 166 14.42 -5.83 6.35
C ALA A 166 14.07 -4.33 6.26
N GLN A 167 13.97 -3.78 5.05
CA GLN A 167 13.60 -2.39 4.82
C GLN A 167 12.16 -2.09 5.29
N HIS A 168 11.23 -3.01 5.05
CA HIS A 168 9.85 -2.88 5.50
C HIS A 168 9.75 -2.86 7.04
N GLU A 169 10.50 -3.73 7.73
CA GLU A 169 10.56 -3.73 9.19
C GLU A 169 11.10 -2.41 9.75
N MET A 170 12.14 -1.86 9.13
CA MET A 170 12.70 -0.55 9.48
C MET A 170 11.68 0.59 9.27
N THR A 171 10.92 0.58 8.17
CA THR A 171 9.86 1.55 7.91
C THR A 171 8.80 1.48 9.02
N ARG A 172 8.30 0.28 9.34
CA ARG A 172 7.30 0.10 10.40
C ARG A 172 7.80 0.52 11.78
N GLU A 173 9.06 0.31 12.09
CA GLU A 173 9.64 0.74 13.36
C GLU A 173 9.72 2.27 13.45
N ARG A 174 10.07 2.93 12.35
CA ARG A 174 10.11 4.40 12.27
C ARG A 174 8.72 5.02 12.44
N ASP A 175 7.70 4.46 11.78
CA ASP A 175 6.34 5.00 11.78
C ASP A 175 5.63 4.82 13.15
N ARG A 176 6.14 3.92 14.01
CA ARG A 176 5.64 3.72 15.38
C ARG A 176 6.21 4.69 16.42
N ARG A 177 7.23 5.47 16.08
CA ARG A 177 7.89 6.44 16.98
C ARG A 177 7.29 7.84 16.84
#